data_23562462d28e02573332f6bc71b5dc28
#
_entry.id   23562462d28e02573332f6bc71b5dc28
#
_cell.length_a   1.000
_cell.length_b   1.000
_cell.length_c   1.000
_cell.angle_alpha   90.00
_cell.angle_beta   90.00
_cell.angle_gamma   90.00
#
_symmetry.space_group_name_H-M   'P 1'
#
loop_
_entity.id
_entity.type
_entity.pdbx_description
1 polymer ?
#
loop_
_entity_poly.entity_id
_entity_poly.type
_entity_poly.pdbx_seq_one_letter_code
_entity_poly.pdbx_strand_id
1 'polypeptide(L)'
;MAYQAVDEIMARCEKDGVEFWKAVQLEDCEENGISEEESWNQMTHMWNSMKESVAAYDPEAISRSGLVGREGKLMDAYREQKKPLCGDFVSKVIANALKMGCNNACMKRIVAAPTA
;
A
#
# COMPACT_ATOMS: atom_id res chain seq x y z
N MET A 1 -8.87 -21.92 8.75
CA MET A 1 -7.45 -22.24 9.04
C MET A 1 -6.60 -21.57 7.97
N ALA A 2 -5.70 -20.68 8.37
CA ALA A 2 -4.87 -19.93 7.41
C ALA A 2 -3.96 -20.86 6.62
N TYR A 3 -3.78 -20.58 5.33
CA TYR A 3 -2.86 -21.33 4.48
C TYR A 3 -1.43 -21.30 5.04
N GLN A 4 -0.74 -22.43 5.01
CA GLN A 4 0.64 -22.56 5.44
C GLN A 4 1.63 -22.63 4.28
N ALA A 5 1.14 -22.95 3.08
CA ALA A 5 1.94 -23.05 1.87
C ALA A 5 1.17 -22.55 0.65
N VAL A 6 1.91 -22.10 -0.36
CA VAL A 6 1.32 -21.62 -1.63
C VAL A 6 0.56 -22.73 -2.35
N ASP A 7 1.03 -23.98 -2.23
CA ASP A 7 0.39 -25.15 -2.85
C ASP A 7 -1.05 -25.35 -2.38
N GLU A 8 -1.34 -25.02 -1.12
CA GLU A 8 -2.70 -25.07 -0.57
C GLU A 8 -3.63 -24.05 -1.22
N ILE A 9 -3.11 -22.83 -1.46
CA ILE A 9 -3.86 -21.78 -2.15
C ILE A 9 -4.11 -22.20 -3.61
N MET A 10 -3.11 -22.75 -4.28
CA MET A 10 -3.25 -23.22 -5.66
C MET A 10 -4.28 -24.35 -5.76
N ALA A 11 -4.24 -25.31 -4.85
CA ALA A 11 -5.22 -26.39 -4.78
C ALA A 11 -6.65 -25.84 -4.55
N ARG A 12 -6.79 -24.81 -3.71
CA ARG A 12 -8.08 -24.13 -3.52
C ARG A 12 -8.55 -23.42 -4.79
N CYS A 13 -7.65 -22.73 -5.50
CA CYS A 13 -7.97 -22.09 -6.79
C CYS A 13 -8.50 -23.10 -7.82
N GLU A 14 -7.86 -24.25 -7.94
CA GLU A 14 -8.29 -25.32 -8.86
C GLU A 14 -9.62 -25.93 -8.44
N LYS A 15 -9.79 -26.21 -7.16
CA LYS A 15 -11.01 -26.82 -6.62
C LYS A 15 -12.24 -25.93 -6.80
N ASP A 16 -12.11 -24.66 -6.50
CA ASP A 16 -13.24 -23.72 -6.46
C ASP A 16 -13.37 -22.92 -7.78
N GLY A 17 -12.43 -23.07 -8.73
CA GLY A 17 -12.42 -22.35 -10.00
C GLY A 17 -12.27 -20.85 -9.84
N VAL A 18 -11.49 -20.39 -8.84
CA VAL A 18 -11.30 -18.99 -8.50
C VAL A 18 -9.87 -18.53 -8.69
N GLU A 19 -9.67 -17.23 -8.86
CA GLU A 19 -8.35 -16.61 -8.90
C GLU A 19 -7.67 -16.59 -7.53
N PHE A 20 -6.34 -16.44 -7.52
CA PHE A 20 -5.52 -16.48 -6.30
C PHE A 20 -6.01 -15.51 -5.22
N TRP A 21 -6.24 -14.24 -5.57
CA TRP A 21 -6.72 -13.24 -4.62
C TRP A 21 -8.09 -13.62 -4.01
N LYS A 22 -8.93 -14.25 -4.82
CA LYS A 22 -10.25 -14.69 -4.36
C LYS A 22 -10.18 -15.85 -3.39
N ALA A 23 -9.29 -16.81 -3.65
CA ALA A 23 -9.05 -17.91 -2.72
C ALA A 23 -8.57 -17.39 -1.35
N VAL A 24 -7.67 -16.40 -1.34
CA VAL A 24 -7.19 -15.76 -0.10
C VAL A 24 -8.32 -15.01 0.60
N GLN A 25 -9.15 -14.27 -0.12
CA GLN A 25 -10.31 -13.58 0.45
C GLN A 25 -11.31 -14.55 1.10
N LEU A 26 -11.61 -15.65 0.42
CA LEU A 26 -12.54 -16.65 0.94
C LEU A 26 -12.03 -17.29 2.24
N GLU A 27 -10.74 -17.61 2.28
CA GLU A 27 -10.12 -18.15 3.52
C GLU A 27 -10.18 -17.13 4.67
N ASP A 28 -9.88 -15.87 4.41
CA ASP A 28 -9.97 -14.80 5.41
C ASP A 28 -11.40 -14.64 5.92
N CYS A 29 -12.39 -14.70 5.03
CA CYS A 29 -13.81 -14.67 5.41
C CYS A 29 -14.21 -15.86 6.28
N GLU A 30 -13.78 -17.06 5.92
CA GLU A 30 -14.05 -18.28 6.69
C GLU A 30 -13.38 -18.23 8.07
N GLU A 31 -12.13 -17.77 8.16
CA GLU A 31 -11.38 -17.69 9.40
C GLU A 31 -11.95 -16.64 10.37
N ASN A 32 -12.35 -15.51 9.86
CA ASN A 32 -12.87 -14.40 10.68
C ASN A 32 -14.39 -14.38 10.83
N GLY A 33 -15.11 -15.27 10.16
CA GLY A 33 -16.57 -15.34 10.22
C GLY A 33 -17.27 -14.10 9.64
N ILE A 34 -16.66 -13.47 8.62
CA ILE A 34 -17.17 -12.28 7.93
C ILE A 34 -17.68 -12.62 6.53
N SER A 35 -18.56 -11.78 5.99
CA SER A 35 -19.01 -11.91 4.60
C SER A 35 -17.97 -11.37 3.63
N GLU A 36 -18.04 -11.79 2.35
CA GLU A 36 -17.20 -11.23 1.29
C GLU A 36 -17.42 -9.72 1.12
N GLU A 37 -18.65 -9.26 1.28
CA GLU A 37 -18.96 -7.83 1.23
C GLU A 37 -18.28 -7.06 2.36
N GLU A 38 -18.28 -7.60 3.55
CA GLU A 38 -17.60 -7.00 4.70
C GLU A 38 -16.09 -6.98 4.51
N SER A 39 -15.49 -8.07 4.05
CA SER A 39 -14.07 -8.15 3.68
C SER A 39 -13.71 -7.07 2.63
N TRP A 40 -14.53 -6.93 1.60
CA TRP A 40 -14.34 -5.90 0.58
C TRP A 40 -14.44 -4.47 1.13
N ASN A 41 -15.40 -4.23 2.01
CA ASN A 41 -15.58 -2.93 2.66
C ASN A 41 -14.40 -2.58 3.57
N GLN A 42 -13.87 -3.54 4.32
CA GLN A 42 -12.68 -3.35 5.13
C GLN A 42 -11.45 -3.01 4.26
N MET A 43 -11.23 -3.73 3.17
CA MET A 43 -10.14 -3.45 2.24
C MET A 43 -10.30 -2.08 1.57
N THR A 44 -11.52 -1.72 1.18
CA THR A 44 -11.83 -0.39 0.62
C THR A 44 -11.54 0.72 1.62
N HIS A 45 -11.86 0.51 2.89
CA HIS A 45 -11.52 1.47 3.96
C HIS A 45 -10.00 1.64 4.09
N MET A 46 -9.25 0.56 4.10
CA MET A 46 -7.78 0.60 4.14
C MET A 46 -7.21 1.33 2.92
N TRP A 47 -7.71 1.02 1.73
CA TRP A 47 -7.30 1.68 0.48
C TRP A 47 -7.56 3.20 0.50
N ASN A 48 -8.71 3.63 0.98
CA ASN A 48 -9.03 5.05 1.13
C ASN A 48 -8.09 5.72 2.14
N SER A 49 -7.79 5.07 3.25
CA SER A 49 -6.83 5.57 4.23
C SER A 49 -5.41 5.70 3.68
N MET A 50 -4.97 4.78 2.80
CA MET A 50 -3.68 4.89 2.09
C MET A 50 -3.65 6.11 1.18
N LYS A 51 -4.71 6.33 0.39
CA LYS A 51 -4.82 7.50 -0.49
C LYS A 51 -4.81 8.81 0.28
N GLU A 52 -5.54 8.88 1.39
CA GLU A 52 -5.56 10.03 2.29
C GLU A 52 -4.18 10.31 2.89
N SER A 53 -3.45 9.28 3.29
CA SER A 53 -2.10 9.40 3.85
C SER A 53 -1.12 10.02 2.85
N VAL A 54 -1.21 9.64 1.57
CA VAL A 54 -0.40 10.24 0.50
C VAL A 54 -0.80 11.69 0.25
N ALA A 55 -2.12 11.96 0.20
CA ALA A 55 -2.64 13.31 -0.04
C ALA A 55 -2.33 14.29 1.11
N ALA A 56 -2.26 13.78 2.35
CA ALA A 56 -1.94 14.55 3.55
C ALA A 56 -0.43 14.71 3.79
N TYR A 57 0.42 14.33 2.83
CA TYR A 57 1.87 14.51 2.94
C TYR A 57 2.22 15.99 3.15
N ASP A 58 3.01 16.26 4.19
CA ASP A 58 3.51 17.59 4.47
C ASP A 58 4.96 17.71 3.96
N PRO A 59 5.19 18.51 2.90
CA PRO A 59 6.50 18.65 2.29
C PRO A 59 7.54 19.34 3.17
N GLU A 60 7.14 19.97 4.25
CA GLU A 60 8.03 20.68 5.18
C GLU A 60 8.32 19.89 6.46
N ALA A 61 7.58 18.81 6.70
CA ALA A 61 7.81 17.97 7.87
C ALA A 61 9.15 17.23 7.77
N ILE A 62 9.87 17.20 8.90
CA ILE A 62 11.14 16.49 9.05
C ILE A 62 11.01 15.55 10.25
N SER A 63 11.57 14.33 10.13
CA SER A 63 11.60 13.39 11.23
C SER A 63 12.32 13.96 12.46
N ARG A 64 12.01 13.40 13.64
CA ARG A 64 12.65 13.83 14.89
C ARG A 64 14.18 13.69 14.87
N SER A 65 14.70 12.72 14.10
CA SER A 65 16.15 12.55 13.90
C SER A 65 16.77 13.60 12.97
N GLY A 66 15.95 14.34 12.20
CA GLY A 66 16.41 15.27 11.17
C GLY A 66 16.89 14.62 9.87
N LEU A 67 16.81 13.29 9.75
CA LEU A 67 17.40 12.55 8.63
C LEU A 67 16.43 12.36 7.45
N VAL A 68 15.13 12.34 7.70
CA VAL A 68 14.10 12.03 6.70
C VAL A 68 13.01 13.08 6.73
N GLY A 69 12.45 13.43 5.56
CA GLY A 69 11.26 14.28 5.52
C GLY A 69 11.00 15.01 4.20
N ARG A 70 11.99 15.22 3.37
CA ARG A 70 11.86 16.04 2.15
C ARG A 70 11.98 15.24 0.85
N GLU A 71 12.20 13.97 0.90
CA GLU A 71 12.47 13.11 -0.27
C GLU A 71 11.28 13.09 -1.23
N GLY A 72 10.05 13.05 -0.72
CA GLY A 72 8.83 13.13 -1.51
C GLY A 72 8.70 14.46 -2.27
N LYS A 73 9.00 15.57 -1.60
CA LYS A 73 9.02 16.92 -2.20
C LYS A 73 10.07 17.03 -3.31
N LEU A 74 11.28 16.52 -3.07
CA LEU A 74 12.35 16.54 -4.05
C LEU A 74 11.99 15.71 -5.29
N MET A 75 11.37 14.57 -5.10
CA MET A 75 10.93 13.72 -6.21
C MET A 75 9.80 14.35 -7.02
N ASP A 76 8.82 14.98 -6.38
CA ASP A 76 7.77 15.73 -7.08
C ASP A 76 8.36 16.87 -7.90
N ALA A 77 9.25 17.66 -7.32
CA ALA A 77 9.94 18.76 -8.03
C ALA A 77 10.76 18.26 -9.24
N TYR A 78 11.43 17.12 -9.08
CA TYR A 78 12.15 16.49 -10.20
C TYR A 78 11.21 16.07 -11.33
N ARG A 79 10.06 15.50 -11.00
CA ARG A 79 9.04 15.07 -11.97
C ARG A 79 8.44 16.25 -12.73
N GLU A 80 8.25 17.40 -12.08
CA GLU A 80 7.71 18.62 -12.70
C GLU A 80 8.70 19.32 -13.62
N GLN A 81 9.99 19.33 -13.27
CA GLN A 81 11.03 20.08 -13.99
C GLN A 81 11.69 19.29 -15.11
N LYS A 82 11.70 17.97 -15.04
CA LYS A 82 12.43 17.11 -15.98
C LYS A 82 11.59 15.91 -16.37
N LYS A 83 11.86 15.39 -17.57
CA LYS A 83 11.31 14.09 -17.96
C LYS A 83 12.06 13.00 -17.18
N PRO A 84 11.37 12.27 -16.28
CA PRO A 84 12.00 11.25 -15.45
C PRO A 84 12.62 10.12 -16.29
N LEU A 85 13.80 9.66 -15.92
CA LEU A 85 14.51 8.57 -16.62
C LEU A 85 13.73 7.26 -16.62
N CYS A 86 13.00 6.98 -15.54
CA CYS A 86 12.16 5.77 -15.40
C CYS A 86 10.74 5.94 -15.94
N GLY A 87 10.43 7.05 -16.61
CA GLY A 87 9.10 7.36 -17.12
C GLY A 87 8.13 7.91 -16.06
N ASP A 88 6.95 8.35 -16.53
CA ASP A 88 6.00 9.05 -15.66
C ASP A 88 5.35 8.12 -14.61
N PHE A 89 4.94 6.92 -15.02
CA PHE A 89 4.28 5.99 -14.12
C PHE A 89 5.17 5.55 -12.96
N VAL A 90 6.38 5.03 -13.26
CA VAL A 90 7.31 4.55 -12.23
C VAL A 90 7.76 5.69 -11.32
N SER A 91 8.03 6.88 -11.86
CA SER A 91 8.42 8.04 -11.06
C SER A 91 7.31 8.48 -10.10
N LYS A 92 6.04 8.33 -10.48
CA LYS A 92 4.89 8.60 -9.61
C LYS A 92 4.79 7.58 -8.47
N VAL A 93 5.02 6.30 -8.77
CA VAL A 93 5.09 5.24 -7.73
C VAL A 93 6.21 5.55 -6.73
N ILE A 94 7.40 5.90 -7.21
CA ILE A 94 8.54 6.28 -6.35
C ILE A 94 8.19 7.50 -5.50
N ALA A 95 7.60 8.53 -6.08
CA ALA A 95 7.20 9.73 -5.33
C ALA A 95 6.21 9.41 -4.20
N ASN A 96 5.20 8.57 -4.46
CA ASN A 96 4.24 8.16 -3.44
C ASN A 96 4.90 7.30 -2.35
N ALA A 97 5.79 6.38 -2.71
CA ALA A 97 6.54 5.57 -1.75
C ALA A 97 7.41 6.46 -0.84
N LEU A 98 8.10 7.45 -1.39
CA LEU A 98 8.90 8.41 -0.62
C LEU A 98 8.04 9.26 0.33
N LYS A 99 6.86 9.71 -0.12
CA LYS A 99 5.89 10.43 0.74
C LYS A 99 5.45 9.57 1.92
N MET A 100 5.16 8.29 1.69
CA MET A 100 4.81 7.36 2.76
C MET A 100 5.97 7.09 3.70
N GLY A 101 7.19 6.98 3.20
CA GLY A 101 8.41 6.88 4.00
C GLY A 101 8.62 8.09 4.90
N CYS A 102 8.42 9.29 4.36
CA CYS A 102 8.48 10.55 5.13
C CYS A 102 7.39 10.59 6.21
N ASN A 103 6.15 10.24 5.87
CA ASN A 103 5.04 10.19 6.82
C ASN A 103 5.34 9.21 7.96
N ASN A 104 5.86 8.03 7.66
CA ASN A 104 6.25 7.03 8.65
C ASN A 104 7.34 7.57 9.59
N ALA A 105 8.40 8.15 9.03
CA ALA A 105 9.50 8.71 9.81
C ALA A 105 9.08 9.91 10.67
N CYS A 106 8.09 10.67 10.24
CA CYS A 106 7.50 11.80 10.98
C CYS A 106 6.38 11.39 11.95
N MET A 107 6.17 10.08 12.17
CA MET A 107 5.12 9.54 13.06
C MET A 107 3.70 9.97 12.65
N LYS A 108 3.48 10.20 11.37
CA LYS A 108 2.15 10.50 10.82
C LYS A 108 1.39 9.21 10.51
N ARG A 109 0.08 9.35 10.27
CA ARG A 109 -0.78 8.21 9.93
C ARG A 109 -0.34 7.56 8.62
N ILE A 110 -0.14 6.26 8.68
CA ILE A 110 0.03 5.38 7.53
C ILE A 110 -0.80 4.11 7.75
N VAL A 111 -1.15 3.40 6.69
CA VAL A 111 -1.85 2.11 6.76
C VAL A 111 -0.87 0.96 6.60
N ALA A 112 0.11 1.13 5.72
CA ALA A 112 1.15 0.15 5.47
C ALA A 112 2.50 0.85 5.30
N ALA A 113 3.58 0.12 5.60
CA ALA A 113 4.93 0.60 5.31
C ALA A 113 5.13 0.79 3.79
N PRO A 114 6.05 1.68 3.35
CA PRO A 114 6.27 1.93 1.92
C PRO A 114 6.67 0.71 1.09
N THR A 115 7.12 -0.33 1.74
CA THR A 115 7.53 -1.61 1.14
C THR A 115 6.46 -2.68 1.15
N ALA A 116 5.31 -2.40 1.73
CA ALA A 116 4.20 -3.36 1.85
C ALA A 116 3.19 -3.29 0.70
#